data_8d4f40fb49477eadf3adc27c1087a7d5
#
_entry.id   8d4f40fb49477eadf3adc27c1087a7d5
#
_cell.length_a   1.000
_cell.length_b   1.000
_cell.length_c   1.000
_cell.angle_alpha   90.00
_cell.angle_beta   90.00
_cell.angle_gamma   90.00
#
_symmetry.space_group_name_H-M   'P 1'
#
loop_
_entity.id
_entity.type
_entity.pdbx_description
1 polymer ?
#
loop_
_entity_poly.entity_id
_entity_poly.type
_entity_poly.pdbx_seq_one_letter_code
_entity_poly.pdbx_strand_id
1 'polypeptide(L)'
;TSRMLASRLRTELPEIEITDLLSWQAALAVDPASYDLVLSTVPLDWPRERYLVVSPLLQEKDVREINAHLGRLAGQLRNLPPVLNDPSASRQAYAQREANAITALLHSWRIHLLAPHDGPLVDLIPAICHPLVTNGTLLDASIATGQLMARVRQSSLVIPNSRLAFLHARDAGIARPSITLHHLGRPLIVHGTAVDQCLLMLAPLKLNRAEVAVLSRVSSLLMETTTIEALTVGDEVSTRDYLQRELIALNRQ
;
A
#
# COMPACT_ATOMS: atom_id res chain seq x y z
N THR A 1 -13.05 14.20 -1.24
CA THR A 1 -13.96 13.80 -2.35
C THR A 1 -14.15 12.29 -2.38
N SER A 2 -13.09 11.46 -2.45
CA SER A 2 -13.22 9.98 -2.53
C SER A 2 -13.94 9.37 -1.32
N ARG A 3 -13.69 9.86 -0.11
CA ARG A 3 -14.37 9.39 1.11
C ARG A 3 -15.87 9.71 1.10
N MET A 4 -16.25 10.88 0.58
CA MET A 4 -17.66 11.28 0.47
C MET A 4 -18.39 10.42 -0.56
N LEU A 5 -17.77 10.18 -1.72
CA LEU A 5 -18.29 9.27 -2.73
C LEU A 5 -18.47 7.85 -2.17
N ALA A 6 -17.46 7.32 -1.46
CA ALA A 6 -17.54 6.00 -0.85
C ALA A 6 -18.66 5.88 0.20
N SER A 7 -18.87 6.92 1.01
CA SER A 7 -19.98 6.95 1.97
C SER A 7 -21.35 6.89 1.27
N ARG A 8 -21.50 7.66 0.19
CA ARG A 8 -22.74 7.65 -0.61
C ARG A 8 -22.96 6.31 -1.32
N LEU A 9 -21.89 5.73 -1.90
CA LEU A 9 -21.98 4.41 -2.54
C LEU A 9 -22.47 3.32 -1.58
N ARG A 10 -21.97 3.30 -0.34
CA ARG A 10 -22.44 2.34 0.67
C ARG A 10 -23.92 2.49 1.02
N THR A 11 -24.47 3.69 0.90
CA THR A 11 -25.87 3.97 1.19
C THR A 11 -26.77 3.68 0.00
N GLU A 12 -26.37 4.10 -1.21
CA GLU A 12 -27.20 4.04 -2.40
C GLU A 12 -27.09 2.69 -3.14
N LEU A 13 -25.94 2.01 -3.01
CA LEU A 13 -25.62 0.76 -3.70
C LEU A 13 -24.93 -0.22 -2.72
N PRO A 14 -25.65 -0.73 -1.71
CA PRO A 14 -25.08 -1.59 -0.66
C PRO A 14 -24.52 -2.93 -1.18
N GLU A 15 -24.92 -3.34 -2.40
CA GLU A 15 -24.41 -4.53 -3.08
C GLU A 15 -22.97 -4.37 -3.62
N ILE A 16 -22.44 -3.14 -3.67
CA ILE A 16 -21.06 -2.87 -4.12
C ILE A 16 -20.12 -2.93 -2.93
N GLU A 17 -19.18 -3.86 -2.99
CA GLU A 17 -18.05 -3.87 -2.06
C GLU A 17 -16.98 -2.87 -2.49
N ILE A 18 -16.75 -1.85 -1.66
CA ILE A 18 -15.67 -0.88 -1.87
C ILE A 18 -14.39 -1.46 -1.28
N THR A 19 -13.51 -1.92 -2.14
CA THR A 19 -12.28 -2.59 -1.77
C THR A 19 -11.12 -1.63 -1.57
N ASP A 20 -11.08 -0.52 -2.33
CA ASP A 20 -10.00 0.45 -2.25
C ASP A 20 -10.49 1.89 -2.43
N LEU A 21 -9.84 2.81 -1.73
CA LEU A 21 -9.99 4.26 -1.91
C LEU A 21 -8.63 4.84 -2.29
N LEU A 22 -8.46 5.09 -3.58
CA LEU A 22 -7.19 5.55 -4.12
C LEU A 22 -7.21 7.07 -4.36
N SER A 23 -6.07 7.71 -4.16
CA SER A 23 -5.83 9.04 -4.71
C SER A 23 -5.61 8.93 -6.22
N TRP A 24 -5.78 10.05 -6.97
CA TRP A 24 -5.49 10.09 -8.39
C TRP A 24 -4.07 9.59 -8.72
N GLN A 25 -3.08 9.98 -7.93
CA GLN A 25 -1.69 9.54 -8.09
C GLN A 25 -1.52 8.03 -7.83
N ALA A 26 -2.21 7.49 -6.82
CA ALA A 26 -2.17 6.06 -6.53
C ALA A 26 -2.88 5.25 -7.61
N ALA A 27 -3.96 5.78 -8.21
CA ALA A 27 -4.66 5.12 -9.31
C ALA A 27 -3.77 4.90 -10.54
N LEU A 28 -2.85 5.83 -10.86
CA LEU A 28 -1.91 5.67 -11.97
C LEU A 28 -0.96 4.47 -11.84
N ALA A 29 -0.81 3.95 -10.63
CA ALA A 29 0.12 2.87 -10.32
C ALA A 29 -0.56 1.50 -10.21
N VAL A 30 -1.86 1.42 -10.43
CA VAL A 30 -2.66 0.19 -10.29
C VAL A 30 -3.12 -0.27 -11.66
N ASP A 31 -3.09 -1.59 -11.89
CA ASP A 31 -3.72 -2.17 -13.09
C ASP A 31 -5.24 -2.12 -12.94
N PRO A 32 -5.97 -1.38 -13.81
CA PRO A 32 -7.41 -1.31 -13.77
C PRO A 32 -8.09 -2.68 -13.96
N ALA A 33 -7.42 -3.66 -14.56
CA ALA A 33 -7.92 -5.03 -14.70
C ALA A 33 -8.01 -5.80 -13.37
N SER A 34 -7.41 -5.25 -12.30
CA SER A 34 -7.50 -5.83 -10.95
C SER A 34 -8.85 -5.59 -10.25
N TYR A 35 -9.71 -4.76 -10.83
CA TYR A 35 -11.02 -4.41 -10.27
C TYR A 35 -12.13 -4.75 -11.25
N ASP A 36 -13.29 -5.15 -10.73
CA ASP A 36 -14.49 -5.38 -11.53
C ASP A 36 -15.06 -4.04 -12.06
N LEU A 37 -14.95 -2.98 -11.25
CA LEU A 37 -15.37 -1.64 -11.58
C LEU A 37 -14.51 -0.60 -10.87
N VAL A 38 -14.09 0.43 -11.60
CA VAL A 38 -13.43 1.60 -11.02
C VAL A 38 -14.33 2.83 -11.20
N LEU A 39 -14.58 3.55 -10.11
CA LEU A 39 -15.30 4.81 -10.12
C LEU A 39 -14.32 5.96 -9.85
N SER A 40 -14.33 6.96 -10.72
CA SER A 40 -13.46 8.14 -10.57
C SER A 40 -14.29 9.42 -10.61
N THR A 41 -13.87 10.41 -9.83
CA THR A 41 -14.49 11.76 -9.88
C THR A 41 -13.81 12.68 -10.90
N VAL A 42 -12.75 12.20 -11.54
CA VAL A 42 -12.01 12.90 -12.59
C VAL A 42 -11.69 11.94 -13.73
N PRO A 43 -11.52 12.43 -14.96
CA PRO A 43 -11.06 11.59 -16.07
C PRO A 43 -9.69 10.98 -15.74
N LEU A 44 -9.53 9.69 -16.05
CA LEU A 44 -8.27 8.95 -15.97
C LEU A 44 -7.72 8.72 -17.38
N ASP A 45 -6.40 8.59 -17.50
CA ASP A 45 -5.74 8.18 -18.73
C ASP A 45 -5.78 6.65 -18.90
N TRP A 46 -7.01 6.12 -18.85
CA TRP A 46 -7.31 4.69 -18.98
C TRP A 46 -8.35 4.49 -20.07
N PRO A 47 -8.44 3.28 -20.65
CA PRO A 47 -9.53 2.93 -21.56
C PRO A 47 -10.90 3.15 -20.91
N ARG A 48 -11.82 3.80 -21.63
CA ARG A 48 -13.14 4.20 -21.11
C ARG A 48 -13.99 3.03 -20.60
N GLU A 49 -13.70 1.84 -21.08
CA GLU A 49 -14.38 0.60 -20.68
C GLU A 49 -13.98 0.12 -19.27
N ARG A 50 -12.89 0.67 -18.71
CA ARG A 50 -12.31 0.23 -17.45
C ARG A 50 -12.73 1.05 -16.24
N TYR A 51 -13.36 2.19 -16.43
CA TYR A 51 -13.81 3.04 -15.33
C TYR A 51 -15.02 3.90 -15.73
N LEU A 52 -15.77 4.34 -14.72
CA LEU A 52 -16.84 5.32 -14.87
C LEU A 52 -16.45 6.63 -14.18
N VAL A 53 -16.74 7.75 -14.85
CA VAL A 53 -16.60 9.08 -14.23
C VAL A 53 -17.93 9.44 -13.61
N VAL A 54 -17.92 9.63 -12.29
CA VAL A 54 -19.13 9.93 -11.51
C VAL A 54 -18.97 11.22 -10.72
N SER A 55 -20.09 11.86 -10.42
CA SER A 55 -20.11 13.03 -9.54
C SER A 55 -19.67 12.66 -8.12
N PRO A 56 -18.90 13.53 -7.42
CA PRO A 56 -18.59 13.32 -6.00
C PRO A 56 -19.82 13.15 -5.10
N LEU A 57 -20.97 13.68 -5.53
CA LEU A 57 -22.24 13.60 -4.81
C LEU A 57 -23.12 12.43 -5.23
N LEU A 58 -22.66 11.61 -6.20
CA LEU A 58 -23.38 10.45 -6.73
C LEU A 58 -24.83 10.83 -7.15
N GLN A 59 -24.98 11.44 -8.30
CA GLN A 59 -26.29 11.84 -8.83
C GLN A 59 -27.07 10.61 -9.33
N GLU A 60 -28.38 10.74 -9.47
CA GLU A 60 -29.23 9.64 -9.99
C GLU A 60 -28.77 9.08 -11.35
N LYS A 61 -28.23 9.94 -12.22
CA LYS A 61 -27.67 9.51 -13.50
C LYS A 61 -26.45 8.60 -13.30
N ASP A 62 -25.61 8.90 -12.29
CA ASP A 62 -24.41 8.12 -11.99
C ASP A 62 -24.80 6.75 -11.45
N VAL A 63 -25.82 6.69 -10.57
CA VAL A 63 -26.38 5.43 -10.05
C VAL A 63 -26.93 4.56 -11.17
N ARG A 64 -27.67 5.16 -12.11
CA ARG A 64 -28.20 4.43 -13.29
C ARG A 64 -27.08 3.89 -14.18
N GLU A 65 -26.01 4.66 -14.40
CA GLU A 65 -24.88 4.26 -15.22
C GLU A 65 -24.08 3.12 -14.55
N ILE A 66 -23.88 3.20 -13.23
CA ILE A 66 -23.25 2.13 -12.44
C ILE A 66 -24.09 0.85 -12.54
N ASN A 67 -25.40 0.92 -12.31
CA ASN A 67 -26.30 -0.24 -12.39
C ASN A 67 -26.32 -0.87 -13.80
N ALA A 68 -26.31 -0.05 -14.85
CA ALA A 68 -26.21 -0.54 -16.22
C ALA A 68 -24.86 -1.24 -16.48
N HIS A 69 -23.77 -0.76 -15.90
CA HIS A 69 -22.47 -1.39 -16.01
C HIS A 69 -22.40 -2.72 -15.25
N LEU A 70 -22.90 -2.75 -14.03
CA LEU A 70 -23.02 -3.99 -13.23
C LEU A 70 -23.90 -5.04 -13.92
N GLY A 71 -25.00 -4.62 -14.53
CA GLY A 71 -25.86 -5.50 -15.32
C GLY A 71 -25.15 -6.14 -16.52
N ARG A 72 -24.28 -5.38 -17.21
CA ARG A 72 -23.42 -5.92 -18.28
C ARG A 72 -22.39 -6.90 -17.75
N LEU A 73 -21.74 -6.59 -16.65
CA LEU A 73 -20.79 -7.51 -15.99
C LEU A 73 -21.47 -8.81 -15.56
N ALA A 74 -22.64 -8.72 -14.93
CA ALA A 74 -23.42 -9.88 -14.53
C ALA A 74 -23.85 -10.74 -15.74
N GLY A 75 -24.20 -10.09 -16.87
CA GLY A 75 -24.50 -10.78 -18.13
C GLY A 75 -23.29 -11.49 -18.73
N GLN A 76 -22.11 -10.89 -18.66
CA GLN A 76 -20.85 -11.50 -19.10
C GLN A 76 -20.46 -12.68 -18.21
N LEU A 77 -20.64 -12.56 -16.89
CA LEU A 77 -20.36 -13.61 -15.92
C LEU A 77 -21.27 -14.83 -16.08
N ARG A 78 -22.54 -14.63 -16.49
CA ARG A 78 -23.49 -15.75 -16.77
C ARG A 78 -23.07 -16.61 -17.97
N ASN A 79 -22.26 -16.08 -18.87
CA ASN A 79 -21.76 -16.81 -20.05
C ASN A 79 -20.40 -17.50 -19.80
N LEU A 80 -19.83 -17.40 -18.58
CA LEU A 80 -18.61 -18.09 -18.19
C LEU A 80 -18.95 -19.47 -17.61
N PRO A 81 -18.00 -20.45 -17.69
CA PRO A 81 -18.21 -21.76 -17.07
C PRO A 81 -18.53 -21.63 -15.57
N PRO A 82 -19.36 -22.52 -15.01
CA PRO A 82 -19.84 -22.42 -13.61
C PRO A 82 -18.74 -22.27 -12.55
N VAL A 83 -17.54 -22.77 -12.84
CA VAL A 83 -16.37 -22.71 -11.94
C VAL A 83 -15.85 -21.27 -11.73
N LEU A 84 -16.10 -20.35 -12.67
CA LEU A 84 -15.66 -18.95 -12.59
C LEU A 84 -16.72 -18.02 -11.98
N ASN A 85 -17.94 -18.52 -11.77
CA ASN A 85 -19.08 -17.76 -11.23
C ASN A 85 -19.37 -18.05 -9.76
N ASP A 86 -18.51 -18.83 -9.06
CA ASP A 86 -18.67 -19.07 -7.63
C ASP A 86 -18.08 -17.89 -6.83
N PRO A 87 -18.92 -17.08 -6.13
CA PRO A 87 -18.43 -15.97 -5.30
C PRO A 87 -17.53 -16.45 -4.16
N SER A 88 -17.68 -17.71 -3.72
CA SER A 88 -16.84 -18.31 -2.70
C SER A 88 -15.46 -18.65 -3.27
N ALA A 89 -15.39 -19.22 -4.47
CA ALA A 89 -14.14 -19.49 -5.17
C ALA A 89 -13.37 -18.19 -5.49
N SER A 90 -14.07 -17.13 -5.88
CA SER A 90 -13.46 -15.82 -6.12
C SER A 90 -12.91 -15.21 -4.83
N ARG A 91 -13.64 -15.29 -3.72
CA ARG A 91 -13.19 -14.85 -2.38
C ARG A 91 -12.00 -15.67 -1.89
N GLN A 92 -12.04 -17.00 -2.06
CA GLN A 92 -10.93 -17.87 -1.72
C GLN A 92 -9.67 -17.55 -2.54
N ALA A 93 -9.81 -17.35 -3.85
CA ALA A 93 -8.68 -16.98 -4.71
C ALA A 93 -8.09 -15.60 -4.35
N TYR A 94 -8.93 -14.65 -3.94
CA TYR A 94 -8.46 -13.35 -3.46
C TYR A 94 -7.74 -13.47 -2.12
N ALA A 95 -8.33 -14.17 -1.14
CA ALA A 95 -7.72 -14.42 0.16
C ALA A 95 -6.36 -15.14 0.04
N GLN A 96 -6.26 -16.10 -0.90
CA GLN A 96 -4.98 -16.75 -1.18
C GLN A 96 -3.95 -15.80 -1.76
N ARG A 97 -4.34 -14.90 -2.68
CA ARG A 97 -3.44 -13.88 -3.22
C ARG A 97 -2.96 -12.90 -2.15
N GLU A 98 -3.83 -12.48 -1.23
CA GLU A 98 -3.43 -11.65 -0.09
C GLU A 98 -2.47 -12.38 0.85
N ALA A 99 -2.76 -13.63 1.19
CA ALA A 99 -1.85 -14.44 2.01
C ALA A 99 -0.46 -14.57 1.36
N ASN A 100 -0.43 -14.77 0.05
CA ASN A 100 0.82 -14.82 -0.72
C ASN A 100 1.52 -13.46 -0.71
N ALA A 101 0.80 -12.36 -0.86
CA ALA A 101 1.36 -11.00 -0.82
C ALA A 101 1.93 -10.66 0.56
N ILE A 102 1.24 -11.03 1.65
CA ILE A 102 1.74 -10.89 3.03
C ILE A 102 3.03 -11.69 3.19
N THR A 103 3.03 -12.96 2.79
CA THR A 103 4.19 -13.84 2.89
C THR A 103 5.37 -13.28 2.09
N ALA A 104 5.14 -12.83 0.86
CA ALA A 104 6.17 -12.25 -0.01
C ALA A 104 6.76 -10.95 0.59
N LEU A 105 5.91 -10.06 1.13
CA LEU A 105 6.34 -8.84 1.78
C LEU A 105 7.19 -9.13 3.02
N LEU A 106 6.70 -10.00 3.90
CA LEU A 106 7.38 -10.35 5.16
C LEU A 106 8.62 -11.23 4.95
N HIS A 107 8.76 -11.87 3.77
CA HIS A 107 10.02 -12.53 3.41
C HIS A 107 11.18 -11.54 3.30
N SER A 108 10.91 -10.30 2.94
CA SER A 108 11.89 -9.22 2.89
C SER A 108 12.16 -8.57 4.25
N TRP A 109 11.37 -8.89 5.29
CA TRP A 109 11.51 -8.30 6.60
C TRP A 109 12.89 -8.58 7.19
N ARG A 110 13.60 -7.50 7.50
CA ARG A 110 14.90 -7.52 8.17
C ARG A 110 15.03 -6.30 9.08
N ILE A 111 15.77 -6.47 10.17
CA ILE A 111 16.19 -5.38 11.03
C ILE A 111 17.68 -5.14 10.81
N HIS A 112 18.04 -3.92 10.47
CA HIS A 112 19.43 -3.50 10.23
C HIS A 112 19.87 -2.53 11.31
N LEU A 113 21.10 -2.67 11.79
CA LEU A 113 21.74 -1.69 12.66
C LEU A 113 22.69 -0.83 11.82
N LEU A 114 22.42 0.47 11.78
CA LEU A 114 23.28 1.43 11.09
C LEU A 114 24.37 1.96 12.04
N ALA A 115 25.53 2.26 11.47
CA ALA A 115 26.58 2.94 12.21
C ALA A 115 26.12 4.32 12.71
N PRO A 116 26.67 4.81 13.85
CA PRO A 116 26.42 6.17 14.30
C PRO A 116 26.74 7.21 13.23
N HIS A 117 25.85 8.20 13.07
CA HIS A 117 25.97 9.26 12.06
C HIS A 117 25.62 10.61 12.70
N ASP A 118 26.38 11.64 12.37
CA ASP A 118 26.21 12.99 12.92
C ASP A 118 25.48 13.96 12.00
N GLY A 119 25.27 13.57 10.74
CA GLY A 119 24.60 14.36 9.72
C GLY A 119 23.08 14.19 9.72
N PRO A 120 22.38 14.85 8.78
CA PRO A 120 20.93 14.72 8.63
C PRO A 120 20.54 13.33 8.11
N LEU A 121 19.29 12.92 8.37
CA LEU A 121 18.74 11.63 7.95
C LEU A 121 18.92 11.37 6.44
N VAL A 122 18.85 12.41 5.61
CA VAL A 122 19.01 12.30 4.17
C VAL A 122 20.34 11.67 3.75
N ASP A 123 21.40 11.85 4.52
CA ASP A 123 22.73 11.30 4.22
C ASP A 123 22.81 9.80 4.50
N LEU A 124 21.88 9.26 5.32
CA LEU A 124 21.78 7.82 5.58
C LEU A 124 20.98 7.05 4.53
N ILE A 125 20.24 7.72 3.63
CA ILE A 125 19.40 7.05 2.63
C ILE A 125 20.20 6.03 1.78
N PRO A 126 21.42 6.32 1.30
CA PRO A 126 22.21 5.32 0.57
C PRO A 126 22.53 4.07 1.43
N ALA A 127 22.88 4.24 2.70
CA ALA A 127 23.16 3.14 3.62
C ALA A 127 21.90 2.32 3.93
N ILE A 128 20.74 2.98 4.09
CA ILE A 128 19.42 2.36 4.27
C ILE A 128 19.03 1.53 3.03
N CYS A 129 19.32 2.01 1.83
CA CYS A 129 18.99 1.31 0.59
C CYS A 129 19.99 0.19 0.23
N HIS A 130 21.22 0.23 0.73
CA HIS A 130 22.29 -0.69 0.35
C HIS A 130 21.94 -2.18 0.48
N PRO A 131 21.32 -2.67 1.57
CA PRO A 131 20.91 -4.08 1.69
C PRO A 131 19.92 -4.51 0.61
N LEU A 132 19.08 -3.59 0.13
CA LEU A 132 18.07 -3.85 -0.87
C LEU A 132 18.64 -3.90 -2.29
N VAL A 133 19.75 -3.20 -2.54
CA VAL A 133 20.54 -3.37 -3.76
C VAL A 133 21.23 -4.73 -3.78
N THR A 134 21.88 -5.08 -2.66
CA THR A 134 22.63 -6.33 -2.53
C THR A 134 21.75 -7.57 -2.71
N ASN A 135 20.47 -7.54 -2.24
CA ASN A 135 19.53 -8.65 -2.37
C ASN A 135 18.68 -8.59 -3.65
N GLY A 136 18.95 -7.64 -4.57
CA GLY A 136 18.25 -7.49 -5.85
C GLY A 136 16.80 -6.97 -5.74
N THR A 137 16.41 -6.39 -4.62
CA THR A 137 15.12 -5.71 -4.48
C THR A 137 15.12 -4.35 -5.19
N LEU A 138 16.22 -3.61 -5.07
CA LEU A 138 16.49 -2.41 -5.85
C LEU A 138 17.39 -2.75 -7.04
N LEU A 139 16.85 -2.61 -8.26
CA LEU A 139 17.59 -2.82 -9.51
C LEU A 139 18.39 -1.57 -9.90
N ASP A 140 17.83 -0.39 -9.60
CA ASP A 140 18.48 0.91 -9.75
C ASP A 140 18.36 1.71 -8.45
N ALA A 141 19.46 1.78 -7.70
CA ALA A 141 19.51 2.49 -6.44
C ALA A 141 19.39 4.01 -6.61
N SER A 142 19.83 4.57 -7.74
CA SER A 142 19.96 6.03 -7.92
C SER A 142 18.59 6.72 -7.93
N ILE A 143 17.60 6.14 -8.62
CA ILE A 143 16.27 6.72 -8.77
C ILE A 143 15.49 6.63 -7.44
N ALA A 144 15.42 5.44 -6.84
CA ALA A 144 14.71 5.24 -5.58
C ALA A 144 15.33 6.07 -4.44
N THR A 145 16.66 6.12 -4.37
CA THR A 145 17.40 6.95 -3.42
C THR A 145 17.10 8.43 -3.63
N GLY A 146 17.09 8.90 -4.89
CA GLY A 146 16.75 10.28 -5.22
C GLY A 146 15.34 10.68 -4.79
N GLN A 147 14.34 9.81 -5.01
CA GLN A 147 12.97 10.04 -4.57
C GLN A 147 12.84 10.09 -3.04
N LEU A 148 13.49 9.17 -2.34
CA LEU A 148 13.50 9.15 -0.87
C LEU A 148 14.17 10.41 -0.31
N MET A 149 15.33 10.81 -0.85
CA MET A 149 16.02 12.05 -0.46
C MET A 149 15.13 13.29 -0.67
N ALA A 150 14.43 13.38 -1.79
CA ALA A 150 13.52 14.49 -2.07
C ALA A 150 12.38 14.55 -1.02
N ARG A 151 11.79 13.40 -0.68
CA ARG A 151 10.72 13.31 0.34
C ARG A 151 11.20 13.70 1.73
N VAL A 152 12.37 13.21 2.16
CA VAL A 152 12.97 13.56 3.46
C VAL A 152 13.17 15.07 3.60
N ARG A 153 13.51 15.76 2.50
CA ARG A 153 13.69 17.22 2.50
C ARG A 153 12.37 18.01 2.52
N GLN A 154 11.28 17.44 2.00
CA GLN A 154 10.02 18.16 1.75
C GLN A 154 8.99 18.00 2.86
N SER A 155 8.99 16.91 3.61
CA SER A 155 7.93 16.60 4.57
C SER A 155 8.45 15.89 5.81
N SER A 156 7.73 16.06 6.92
CA SER A 156 7.95 15.24 8.11
C SER A 156 7.51 13.81 7.79
N LEU A 157 8.46 12.89 7.91
CA LEU A 157 8.24 11.45 7.74
C LEU A 157 8.14 10.74 9.08
N VAL A 158 8.18 11.49 10.18
CA VAL A 158 8.11 10.93 11.54
C VAL A 158 6.67 10.59 11.88
N ILE A 159 6.45 9.36 12.31
CA ILE A 159 5.14 8.92 12.80
C ILE A 159 4.80 9.70 14.08
N PRO A 160 3.60 10.30 14.19
CA PRO A 160 3.21 11.07 15.37
C PRO A 160 3.40 10.28 16.67
N ASN A 161 3.89 10.96 17.70
CA ASN A 161 4.14 10.41 19.04
C ASN A 161 5.11 9.23 19.06
N SER A 162 5.99 9.13 18.07
CA SER A 162 6.98 8.06 17.98
C SER A 162 8.39 8.61 17.67
N ARG A 163 9.38 7.73 17.69
CA ARG A 163 10.74 8.00 17.26
C ARG A 163 11.08 7.28 15.95
N LEU A 164 10.05 6.87 15.21
CA LEU A 164 10.11 6.12 13.96
C LEU A 164 9.88 7.06 12.77
N ALA A 165 10.83 7.10 11.84
CA ALA A 165 10.61 7.69 10.52
C ALA A 165 10.09 6.62 9.55
N PHE A 166 9.05 6.95 8.79
CA PHE A 166 8.50 6.07 7.76
C PHE A 166 8.89 6.57 6.36
N LEU A 167 9.82 5.86 5.76
CA LEU A 167 10.33 6.09 4.41
C LEU A 167 9.60 5.16 3.44
N HIS A 168 9.02 5.70 2.37
CA HIS A 168 8.39 4.86 1.35
C HIS A 168 8.59 5.44 -0.04
N ALA A 169 8.77 4.56 -1.03
CA ALA A 169 8.88 4.92 -2.43
C ALA A 169 8.26 3.85 -3.34
N ARG A 170 7.78 4.28 -4.50
CA ARG A 170 7.35 3.41 -5.60
C ARG A 170 8.09 3.82 -6.86
N ASP A 171 8.73 2.85 -7.52
CA ASP A 171 9.56 3.12 -8.67
C ASP A 171 9.69 1.90 -9.59
N ALA A 172 9.99 2.15 -10.88
CA ALA A 172 10.27 1.09 -11.86
C ALA A 172 11.55 0.32 -11.56
N GLY A 173 12.51 0.93 -10.85
CA GLY A 173 13.75 0.30 -10.39
C GLY A 173 13.58 -0.61 -9.17
N ILE A 174 12.36 -0.79 -8.65
CA ILE A 174 12.06 -1.71 -7.55
C ILE A 174 11.46 -2.99 -8.12
N ALA A 175 12.12 -4.13 -7.86
CA ALA A 175 11.74 -5.41 -8.44
C ALA A 175 10.54 -6.06 -7.74
N ARG A 176 10.36 -5.84 -6.44
CA ARG A 176 9.31 -6.45 -5.61
C ARG A 176 8.99 -5.59 -4.37
N PRO A 177 7.77 -5.71 -3.82
CA PRO A 177 7.44 -5.09 -2.55
C PRO A 177 8.40 -5.55 -1.44
N SER A 178 8.85 -4.62 -0.62
CA SER A 178 9.74 -4.93 0.50
C SER A 178 9.52 -3.99 1.67
N ILE A 179 9.83 -4.47 2.86
CA ILE A 179 9.78 -3.72 4.11
C ILE A 179 10.98 -4.10 4.98
N THR A 180 11.70 -3.08 5.50
CA THR A 180 12.86 -3.26 6.38
C THR A 180 12.86 -2.21 7.46
N LEU A 181 13.32 -2.57 8.67
CA LEU A 181 13.51 -1.65 9.79
C LEU A 181 15.00 -1.39 9.98
N HIS A 182 15.36 -0.13 10.20
CA HIS A 182 16.73 0.30 10.41
C HIS A 182 16.83 1.01 11.76
N HIS A 183 17.59 0.46 12.69
CA HIS A 183 17.97 1.13 13.93
C HIS A 183 19.13 2.05 13.64
N LEU A 184 18.98 3.32 13.98
CA LEU A 184 20.05 4.29 13.88
C LEU A 184 21.03 4.09 15.04
N GLY A 185 22.33 4.09 14.77
CA GLY A 185 23.34 3.91 15.81
C GLY A 185 23.33 5.02 16.88
N ARG A 186 22.68 6.14 16.57
CA ARG A 186 22.34 7.23 17.51
C ARG A 186 21.11 7.98 17.00
N PRO A 187 20.33 8.59 17.90
CA PRO A 187 19.16 9.39 17.50
C PRO A 187 19.57 10.60 16.65
N LEU A 188 18.77 10.88 15.60
CA LEU A 188 18.89 12.06 14.76
C LEU A 188 17.70 12.99 14.97
N ILE A 189 17.90 14.28 14.80
CA ILE A 189 16.79 15.24 14.83
C ILE A 189 16.24 15.43 13.43
N VAL A 190 14.98 15.03 13.23
CA VAL A 190 14.25 15.15 11.98
C VAL A 190 13.05 16.07 12.21
N HIS A 191 13.06 17.24 11.59
CA HIS A 191 12.03 18.27 11.78
C HIS A 191 11.66 18.54 13.26
N GLY A 192 12.67 18.60 14.13
CA GLY A 192 12.50 18.88 15.55
C GLY A 192 12.16 17.66 16.41
N THR A 193 12.00 16.48 15.84
CA THR A 193 11.70 15.23 16.57
C THR A 193 12.91 14.32 16.55
N ALA A 194 13.25 13.72 17.72
CA ALA A 194 14.30 12.71 17.80
C ALA A 194 13.82 11.39 17.18
N VAL A 195 14.59 10.89 16.22
CA VAL A 195 14.35 9.64 15.49
C VAL A 195 15.50 8.68 15.76
N ASP A 196 15.21 7.46 16.13
CA ASP A 196 16.20 6.38 16.33
C ASP A 196 15.93 5.15 15.46
N GLN A 197 14.82 5.17 14.72
CA GLN A 197 14.44 4.09 13.80
C GLN A 197 13.90 4.63 12.49
N CYS A 198 14.17 3.92 11.39
CA CYS A 198 13.60 4.16 10.09
C CYS A 198 12.97 2.89 9.54
N LEU A 199 11.67 2.90 9.28
CA LEU A 199 10.99 1.87 8.52
C LEU A 199 11.02 2.25 7.05
N LEU A 200 11.59 1.40 6.20
CA LEU A 200 11.62 1.58 4.77
C LEU A 200 10.64 0.61 4.11
N MET A 201 9.71 1.13 3.32
CA MET A 201 8.78 0.36 2.49
C MET A 201 8.95 0.75 1.03
N LEU A 202 9.30 -0.23 0.20
CA LEU A 202 9.49 -0.04 -1.24
C LEU A 202 8.51 -0.90 -2.03
N ALA A 203 8.06 -0.39 -3.17
CA ALA A 203 7.17 -1.12 -4.04
C ALA A 203 7.41 -0.79 -5.53
N PRO A 204 7.27 -1.76 -6.45
CA PRO A 204 7.29 -1.50 -7.88
C PRO A 204 6.12 -0.61 -8.31
N LEU A 205 6.23 0.01 -9.49
CA LEU A 205 5.13 0.80 -10.06
C LEU A 205 3.88 -0.04 -10.32
N LYS A 206 4.06 -1.27 -10.81
CA LYS A 206 2.97 -2.20 -11.08
C LYS A 206 2.80 -3.13 -9.89
N LEU A 207 1.64 -3.08 -9.26
CA LEU A 207 1.21 -3.94 -8.17
C LEU A 207 -0.14 -4.53 -8.51
N ASN A 208 -0.39 -5.77 -8.09
CA ASN A 208 -1.73 -6.32 -8.10
C ASN A 208 -2.55 -5.79 -6.90
N ARG A 209 -3.86 -6.01 -6.94
CA ARG A 209 -4.80 -5.55 -5.91
C ARG A 209 -4.44 -6.02 -4.50
N ALA A 210 -4.06 -7.28 -4.36
CA ALA A 210 -3.71 -7.86 -3.06
C ALA A 210 -2.44 -7.21 -2.48
N GLU A 211 -1.43 -6.95 -3.30
CA GLU A 211 -0.21 -6.25 -2.89
C GLU A 211 -0.51 -4.82 -2.43
N VAL A 212 -1.35 -4.08 -3.18
CA VAL A 212 -1.78 -2.72 -2.78
C VAL A 212 -2.49 -2.75 -1.44
N ALA A 213 -3.43 -3.70 -1.24
CA ALA A 213 -4.17 -3.84 0.01
C ALA A 213 -3.22 -4.12 1.19
N VAL A 214 -2.27 -5.02 1.02
CA VAL A 214 -1.28 -5.36 2.07
C VAL A 214 -0.42 -4.15 2.43
N LEU A 215 0.12 -3.41 1.44
CA LEU A 215 0.93 -2.22 1.71
C LEU A 215 0.13 -1.10 2.39
N SER A 216 -1.16 -0.94 2.02
CA SER A 216 -2.06 0.01 2.68
C SER A 216 -2.31 -0.37 4.14
N ARG A 217 -2.47 -1.67 4.45
CA ARG A 217 -2.61 -2.17 5.82
C ARG A 217 -1.36 -1.92 6.65
N VAL A 218 -0.17 -2.13 6.10
CA VAL A 218 1.09 -1.76 6.78
C VAL A 218 1.06 -0.29 7.18
N SER A 219 0.67 0.60 6.26
CA SER A 219 0.57 2.03 6.56
C SER A 219 -0.47 2.35 7.64
N SER A 220 -1.57 1.60 7.71
CA SER A 220 -2.59 1.76 8.76
C SER A 220 -2.08 1.27 10.11
N LEU A 221 -1.40 0.12 10.16
CA LEU A 221 -0.80 -0.42 11.40
C LEU A 221 0.18 0.55 12.03
N LEU A 222 0.92 1.33 11.23
CA LEU A 222 1.86 2.34 11.74
C LEU A 222 1.17 3.50 12.48
N MET A 223 -0.14 3.63 12.43
CA MET A 223 -0.92 4.58 13.23
C MET A 223 -1.31 4.03 14.59
N GLU A 224 -1.04 2.75 14.86
CA GLU A 224 -1.38 2.08 16.12
C GLU A 224 -0.18 2.09 17.08
N THR A 225 -0.38 2.52 18.31
CA THR A 225 0.67 2.58 19.34
C THR A 225 1.29 1.21 19.60
N THR A 226 0.47 0.15 19.62
CA THR A 226 0.92 -1.23 19.83
C THR A 226 1.87 -1.70 18.74
N THR A 227 1.65 -1.29 17.48
CA THR A 227 2.54 -1.59 16.37
C THR A 227 3.89 -0.86 16.52
N ILE A 228 3.86 0.42 16.89
CA ILE A 228 5.08 1.19 17.13
C ILE A 228 5.91 0.58 18.28
N GLU A 229 5.25 0.18 19.37
CA GLU A 229 5.90 -0.48 20.50
C GLU A 229 6.54 -1.81 20.08
N ALA A 230 5.82 -2.64 19.32
CA ALA A 230 6.34 -3.90 18.81
C ALA A 230 7.57 -3.71 17.91
N LEU A 231 7.56 -2.70 17.05
CA LEU A 231 8.70 -2.37 16.18
C LEU A 231 9.89 -1.81 16.97
N THR A 232 9.62 -1.11 18.07
CA THR A 232 10.68 -0.45 18.87
C THR A 232 11.46 -1.43 19.73
N VAL A 233 10.78 -2.44 20.31
CA VAL A 233 11.33 -3.33 21.33
C VAL A 233 11.60 -4.74 20.79
N GLY A 234 10.90 -5.14 19.74
CA GLY A 234 10.97 -6.51 19.22
C GLY A 234 12.24 -6.81 18.42
N ASP A 235 12.63 -8.08 18.43
CA ASP A 235 13.63 -8.62 17.51
C ASP A 235 13.01 -8.91 16.12
N GLU A 236 13.84 -9.34 15.16
CA GLU A 236 13.42 -9.60 13.78
C GLU A 236 12.33 -10.68 13.67
N VAL A 237 12.38 -11.70 14.50
CA VAL A 237 11.41 -12.80 14.47
C VAL A 237 10.08 -12.38 15.09
N SER A 238 10.13 -11.85 16.30
CA SER A 238 8.94 -11.44 17.05
C SER A 238 8.15 -10.32 16.34
N THR A 239 8.86 -9.34 15.75
CA THR A 239 8.21 -8.27 14.98
C THR A 239 7.64 -8.78 13.66
N ARG A 240 8.29 -9.69 12.95
CA ARG A 240 7.76 -10.32 11.76
C ARG A 240 6.46 -11.09 12.08
N ASP A 241 6.48 -11.89 13.14
CA ASP A 241 5.33 -12.70 13.55
C ASP A 241 4.17 -11.81 14.03
N TYR A 242 4.47 -10.68 14.70
CA TYR A 242 3.48 -9.66 15.03
C TYR A 242 2.84 -9.07 13.76
N LEU A 243 3.64 -8.56 12.84
CA LEU A 243 3.15 -7.98 11.58
C LEU A 243 2.31 -8.99 10.78
N GLN A 244 2.73 -10.25 10.73
CA GLN A 244 1.98 -11.30 10.04
C GLN A 244 0.59 -11.50 10.65
N ARG A 245 0.48 -11.58 11.98
CA ARG A 245 -0.81 -11.72 12.67
C ARG A 245 -1.74 -10.55 12.40
N GLU A 246 -1.23 -9.32 12.55
CA GLU A 246 -2.03 -8.10 12.37
C GLU A 246 -2.48 -7.92 10.91
N LEU A 247 -1.61 -8.18 9.94
CA LEU A 247 -1.96 -8.12 8.52
C LEU A 247 -3.03 -9.15 8.13
N ILE A 248 -3.02 -10.34 8.78
CA ILE A 248 -4.06 -11.36 8.57
C ILE A 248 -5.36 -11.00 9.32
N ALA A 249 -5.27 -10.44 10.53
CA ALA A 249 -6.44 -10.09 11.33
C ALA A 249 -7.29 -8.99 10.67
N LEU A 250 -6.66 -7.98 10.10
CA LEU A 250 -7.32 -6.90 9.37
C LEU A 250 -8.06 -7.36 8.10
N ASN A 251 -7.79 -8.58 7.62
CA ASN A 251 -8.51 -9.18 6.48
C ASN A 251 -9.88 -9.78 6.87
N ARG A 252 -10.17 -9.90 8.16
CA ARG A 252 -11.41 -10.53 8.66
C ARG A 252 -12.49 -9.53 9.08
N GLN A 253 -12.17 -8.22 9.03
CA GLN A 253 -13.10 -7.13 9.31
C GLN A 253 -13.63 -6.51 8.03
#